data_afe284a695bb4efc498f1c1924674a36
#
_entry.id   afe284a695bb4efc498f1c1924674a36
#
_cell.length_a   1.000
_cell.length_b   1.000
_cell.length_c   1.000
_cell.angle_alpha   90.00
_cell.angle_beta   90.00
_cell.angle_gamma   90.00
#
_symmetry.space_group_name_H-M   'P 1'
#
loop_
_entity.id
_entity.type
_entity.pdbx_description
1 polymer ?
#
loop_
_entity_poly.entity_id
_entity_poly.type
_entity_poly.pdbx_seq_one_letter_code
_entity_poly.pdbx_strand_id
1 'polypeptide(L)'
;MSVIILQSINLVGEAFLHKLNALIPELSVSDMEKSLYFYSEILLFKIEYQRPEDKFAFLSLNDCQIMIEEVNGHWNTGELSYPYGRGINFQIVINDIDLLYGSLKKNEYPIKFDIQENWYRAETKLKGQKEFLILDPDGYLLRFVQNLGEKDVEAD
;
A
#
# COMPACT_ATOMS: atom_id res chain seq x y z
N MET A 1 -40.58 5.24 -2.69
CA MET A 1 -39.28 5.46 -2.04
C MET A 1 -38.28 4.29 -2.12
N SER A 2 -38.69 3.07 -2.39
CA SER A 2 -37.78 1.90 -2.40
C SER A 2 -36.95 1.70 -3.67
N VAL A 3 -37.34 2.27 -4.81
CA VAL A 3 -36.68 2.02 -6.12
C VAL A 3 -35.40 2.86 -6.29
N ILE A 4 -35.32 4.04 -5.71
CA ILE A 4 -34.17 4.94 -5.87
C ILE A 4 -32.96 4.44 -5.07
N ILE A 5 -33.20 3.82 -3.90
CA ILE A 5 -32.13 3.29 -3.03
C ILE A 5 -31.47 2.05 -3.66
N LEU A 6 -32.27 1.19 -4.29
CA LEU A 6 -31.78 -0.01 -4.98
C LEU A 6 -30.93 0.31 -6.23
N GLN A 7 -31.31 1.35 -6.99
CA GLN A 7 -30.51 1.78 -8.15
C GLN A 7 -29.16 2.41 -7.74
N SER A 8 -29.13 3.15 -6.62
CA SER A 8 -27.88 3.74 -6.14
C SER A 8 -26.88 2.71 -5.62
N ILE A 9 -27.38 1.66 -4.96
CA ILE A 9 -26.54 0.56 -4.45
C ILE A 9 -25.96 -0.26 -5.61
N ASN A 10 -26.74 -0.55 -6.65
CA ASN A 10 -26.26 -1.30 -7.80
C ASN A 10 -25.21 -0.55 -8.61
N LEU A 11 -25.35 0.75 -8.82
CA LEU A 11 -24.38 1.56 -9.55
C LEU A 11 -23.02 1.68 -8.81
N VAL A 12 -23.06 1.82 -7.50
CA VAL A 12 -21.81 1.87 -6.68
C VAL A 12 -21.17 0.47 -6.65
N GLY A 13 -21.96 -0.60 -6.53
CA GLY A 13 -21.48 -1.97 -6.52
C GLY A 13 -20.81 -2.37 -7.84
N GLU A 14 -21.43 -2.08 -8.97
CA GLU A 14 -20.88 -2.43 -10.29
C GLU A 14 -19.60 -1.63 -10.62
N ALA A 15 -19.55 -0.34 -10.33
CA ALA A 15 -18.38 0.50 -10.55
C ALA A 15 -17.18 0.06 -9.68
N PHE A 16 -17.43 -0.51 -8.52
CA PHE A 16 -16.41 -0.98 -7.60
C PHE A 16 -15.87 -2.38 -7.98
N LEU A 17 -16.76 -3.32 -8.37
CA LEU A 17 -16.40 -4.69 -8.74
C LEU A 17 -15.43 -4.77 -9.95
N HIS A 18 -15.48 -3.81 -10.86
CA HIS A 18 -14.60 -3.76 -12.02
C HIS A 18 -13.15 -3.32 -11.71
N LYS A 19 -12.85 -2.90 -10.49
CA LYS A 19 -11.54 -2.33 -10.09
C LYS A 19 -10.80 -3.15 -9.04
N LEU A 20 -11.36 -4.26 -8.57
CA LEU A 20 -10.71 -5.08 -7.53
C LEU A 20 -9.54 -5.88 -8.09
N ASN A 21 -8.39 -5.76 -7.44
CA ASN A 21 -7.26 -6.66 -7.69
C ASN A 21 -7.58 -8.07 -7.21
N ALA A 22 -6.99 -9.08 -7.86
CA ALA A 22 -7.18 -10.48 -7.47
C ALA A 22 -6.62 -10.79 -6.07
N LEU A 23 -5.57 -10.07 -5.66
CA LEU A 23 -4.99 -10.15 -4.32
C LEU A 23 -5.03 -8.77 -3.70
N ILE A 24 -5.66 -8.66 -2.54
CA ILE A 24 -5.76 -7.42 -1.76
C ILE A 24 -5.39 -7.75 -0.32
N PRO A 25 -4.23 -7.30 0.17
CA PRO A 25 -3.87 -7.45 1.57
C PRO A 25 -4.83 -6.67 2.48
N GLU A 26 -5.23 -7.28 3.59
CA GLU A 26 -5.93 -6.62 4.68
C GLU A 26 -5.04 -6.61 5.92
N LEU A 27 -4.70 -5.42 6.39
CA LEU A 27 -3.78 -5.22 7.50
C LEU A 27 -4.56 -4.92 8.78
N SER A 28 -4.36 -5.72 9.81
CA SER A 28 -4.82 -5.37 11.15
C SER A 28 -3.94 -4.25 11.69
N VAL A 29 -4.54 -3.14 12.12
CA VAL A 29 -3.84 -1.98 12.67
C VAL A 29 -4.22 -1.76 14.12
N SER A 30 -3.29 -1.23 14.92
CA SER A 30 -3.53 -1.00 16.35
C SER A 30 -4.37 0.25 16.65
N ASP A 31 -4.32 1.23 15.74
CA ASP A 31 -4.99 2.52 15.85
C ASP A 31 -5.41 2.97 14.44
N MET A 32 -6.73 2.93 14.21
CA MET A 32 -7.29 3.24 12.88
C MET A 32 -7.04 4.68 12.46
N GLU A 33 -7.17 5.66 13.35
CA GLU A 33 -6.97 7.08 13.03
C GLU A 33 -5.52 7.35 12.61
N LYS A 34 -4.58 6.82 13.38
CA LYS A 34 -3.15 6.95 13.11
C LYS A 34 -2.76 6.29 11.79
N SER A 35 -3.25 5.09 11.53
CA SER A 35 -2.96 4.36 10.30
C SER A 35 -3.61 5.02 9.10
N LEU A 36 -4.86 5.46 9.22
CA LEU A 36 -5.55 6.15 8.13
C LEU A 36 -4.83 7.44 7.74
N TYR A 37 -4.43 8.26 8.73
CA TYR A 37 -3.63 9.46 8.49
C TYR A 37 -2.31 9.13 7.78
N PHE A 38 -1.60 8.11 8.25
CA PHE A 38 -0.34 7.68 7.65
C PHE A 38 -0.51 7.27 6.19
N TYR A 39 -1.48 6.40 5.89
CA TYR A 39 -1.69 5.94 4.53
C TYR A 39 -2.25 7.03 3.61
N SER A 40 -3.21 7.86 4.06
CA SER A 40 -3.84 8.85 3.20
C SER A 40 -3.04 10.16 3.07
N GLU A 41 -2.50 10.68 4.17
CA GLU A 41 -1.86 12.00 4.16
C GLU A 41 -0.34 11.92 3.93
N ILE A 42 0.32 10.90 4.47
CA ILE A 42 1.77 10.75 4.30
C ILE A 42 2.11 9.93 3.06
N LEU A 43 1.47 8.76 2.88
CA LEU A 43 1.72 7.88 1.73
C LEU A 43 0.85 8.18 0.51
N LEU A 44 -0.06 9.14 0.61
CA LEU A 44 -0.88 9.64 -0.49
C LEU A 44 -1.81 8.57 -1.12
N PHE A 45 -2.16 7.54 -0.34
CA PHE A 45 -3.20 6.61 -0.76
C PHE A 45 -4.55 7.31 -0.82
N LYS A 46 -5.31 7.02 -1.86
CA LYS A 46 -6.70 7.43 -1.98
C LYS A 46 -7.56 6.53 -1.11
N ILE A 47 -8.45 7.12 -0.33
CA ILE A 47 -9.51 6.39 0.35
C ILE A 47 -10.62 6.12 -0.67
N GLU A 48 -10.79 4.85 -1.04
CA GLU A 48 -11.85 4.45 -1.97
C GLU A 48 -13.20 4.42 -1.24
N TYR A 49 -13.23 3.82 -0.06
CA TYR A 49 -14.36 3.89 0.87
C TYR A 49 -13.94 3.52 2.29
N GLN A 50 -14.81 3.84 3.26
CA GLN A 50 -14.66 3.54 4.67
C GLN A 50 -15.95 2.97 5.24
N ARG A 51 -15.80 2.18 6.31
CA ARG A 51 -16.86 1.83 7.26
C ARG A 51 -16.40 2.25 8.66
N PRO A 52 -16.69 3.49 9.10
CA PRO A 52 -16.22 3.99 10.40
C PRO A 52 -16.71 3.15 11.58
N GLU A 53 -17.92 2.59 11.47
CA GLU A 53 -18.53 1.70 12.47
C GLU A 53 -17.73 0.42 12.69
N ASP A 54 -17.08 -0.07 11.64
CA ASP A 54 -16.20 -1.26 11.66
C ASP A 54 -14.73 -0.89 11.83
N LYS A 55 -14.41 0.41 11.88
CA LYS A 55 -13.02 0.91 11.84
C LYS A 55 -12.22 0.32 10.69
N PHE A 56 -12.80 0.41 9.50
CA PHE A 56 -12.27 -0.19 8.26
C PHE A 56 -12.12 0.86 7.16
N ALA A 57 -11.07 0.73 6.35
CA ALA A 57 -10.90 1.50 5.11
C ALA A 57 -10.30 0.65 3.99
N PHE A 58 -10.78 0.91 2.76
CA PHE A 58 -10.23 0.40 1.53
C PHE A 58 -9.46 1.51 0.82
N LEU A 59 -8.19 1.25 0.51
CA LEU A 59 -7.23 2.24 0.04
C LEU A 59 -6.60 1.82 -1.29
N SER A 60 -6.24 2.79 -2.12
CA SER A 60 -5.51 2.54 -3.36
C SER A 60 -4.40 3.57 -3.60
N LEU A 61 -3.32 3.13 -4.23
CA LEU A 61 -2.24 3.97 -4.73
C LEU A 61 -1.73 3.39 -6.04
N ASN A 62 -1.88 4.12 -7.14
CA ASN A 62 -1.71 3.59 -8.49
C ASN A 62 -2.54 2.29 -8.65
N ASP A 63 -1.92 1.17 -9.01
CA ASP A 63 -2.59 -0.13 -9.14
C ASP A 63 -2.56 -0.97 -7.85
N CYS A 64 -1.96 -0.45 -6.77
CA CYS A 64 -1.95 -1.10 -5.47
C CYS A 64 -3.27 -0.87 -4.74
N GLN A 65 -3.81 -1.93 -4.15
CA GLN A 65 -4.99 -1.88 -3.28
C GLN A 65 -4.67 -2.58 -1.97
N ILE A 66 -5.03 -1.96 -0.86
CA ILE A 66 -4.93 -2.53 0.49
C ILE A 66 -6.19 -2.20 1.29
N MET A 67 -6.45 -3.01 2.28
CA MET A 67 -7.45 -2.74 3.32
C MET A 67 -6.75 -2.58 4.66
N ILE A 68 -7.29 -1.72 5.51
CA ILE A 68 -6.89 -1.59 6.91
C ILE A 68 -8.11 -1.69 7.79
N GLU A 69 -7.99 -2.42 8.91
CA GLU A 69 -9.03 -2.58 9.91
C GLU A 69 -8.41 -2.60 11.30
N GLU A 70 -9.00 -1.89 12.26
CA GLU A 70 -8.49 -1.93 13.62
C GLU A 70 -8.61 -3.33 14.21
N VAL A 71 -7.60 -3.77 14.95
CA VAL A 71 -7.54 -5.11 15.55
C VAL A 71 -8.82 -5.42 16.30
N ASN A 72 -9.54 -6.45 15.89
CA ASN A 72 -10.78 -6.92 16.50
C ASN A 72 -10.74 -8.42 16.89
N GLY A 73 -9.59 -9.09 16.67
CA GLY A 73 -9.41 -10.52 16.92
C GLY A 73 -9.96 -11.44 15.84
N HIS A 74 -10.60 -10.90 14.79
CA HIS A 74 -11.28 -11.71 13.78
C HIS A 74 -10.31 -12.28 12.72
N TRP A 75 -9.31 -11.49 12.30
CA TRP A 75 -8.41 -11.86 11.22
C TRP A 75 -7.00 -12.28 11.66
N ASN A 76 -6.67 -12.16 12.93
CA ASN A 76 -5.35 -12.54 13.41
C ASN A 76 -5.28 -14.03 13.75
N THR A 77 -4.19 -14.66 13.35
CA THR A 77 -3.92 -16.08 13.57
C THR A 77 -3.14 -16.34 14.86
N GLY A 78 -2.84 -15.30 15.61
CA GLY A 78 -2.11 -15.34 16.88
C GLY A 78 -2.03 -13.96 17.50
N GLU A 79 -1.34 -13.84 18.62
CA GLU A 79 -1.12 -12.57 19.30
C GLU A 79 -0.31 -11.61 18.42
N LEU A 80 -0.81 -10.38 18.30
CA LEU A 80 -0.14 -9.32 17.56
C LEU A 80 0.72 -8.47 18.51
N SER A 81 1.99 -8.36 18.17
CA SER A 81 2.94 -7.48 18.86
C SER A 81 3.85 -6.80 17.85
N TYR A 82 4.25 -5.56 18.15
CA TYR A 82 5.13 -4.80 17.27
C TYR A 82 6.48 -5.51 17.04
N PRO A 83 7.02 -5.55 15.83
CA PRO A 83 6.45 -5.14 14.55
C PRO A 83 5.47 -6.19 14.01
N TYR A 84 4.32 -5.72 13.50
CA TYR A 84 3.36 -6.60 12.84
C TYR A 84 3.89 -7.09 11.48
N GLY A 85 3.32 -8.17 10.97
CA GLY A 85 3.64 -8.70 9.64
C GLY A 85 5.04 -9.30 9.53
N ARG A 86 5.60 -9.84 10.61
CA ARG A 86 6.91 -10.47 10.61
C ARG A 86 6.99 -11.61 9.58
N GLY A 87 8.00 -11.54 8.70
CA GLY A 87 8.19 -12.49 7.62
C GLY A 87 7.46 -12.13 6.32
N ILE A 88 6.74 -11.00 6.27
CA ILE A 88 6.11 -10.44 5.08
C ILE A 88 6.68 -9.06 4.80
N ASN A 89 6.88 -8.73 3.53
CA ASN A 89 7.02 -7.36 3.05
C ASN A 89 6.14 -7.16 1.82
N PHE A 90 5.68 -5.92 1.64
CA PHE A 90 4.87 -5.57 0.48
C PHE A 90 5.69 -4.74 -0.49
N GLN A 91 5.94 -5.28 -1.68
CA GLN A 91 6.49 -4.49 -2.78
C GLN A 91 5.36 -3.77 -3.50
N ILE A 92 5.40 -2.46 -3.47
CA ILE A 92 4.39 -1.57 -4.05
C ILE A 92 5.04 -0.80 -5.19
N VAL A 93 4.62 -1.10 -6.42
CA VAL A 93 5.09 -0.39 -7.60
C VAL A 93 4.30 0.90 -7.76
N ILE A 94 5.00 2.01 -7.86
CA ILE A 94 4.42 3.35 -7.98
C ILE A 94 5.01 4.13 -9.16
N ASN A 95 4.27 5.13 -9.63
CA ASN A 95 4.65 5.91 -10.81
C ASN A 95 5.67 7.02 -10.52
N ASP A 96 5.62 7.60 -9.32
CA ASP A 96 6.49 8.69 -8.90
C ASP A 96 7.00 8.46 -7.47
N ILE A 97 8.16 7.83 -7.38
CA ILE A 97 8.77 7.49 -6.10
C ILE A 97 9.35 8.73 -5.39
N ASP A 98 9.78 9.73 -6.15
CA ASP A 98 10.36 10.95 -5.59
C ASP A 98 9.29 11.81 -4.91
N LEU A 99 8.08 11.86 -5.46
CA LEU A 99 6.94 12.52 -4.83
C LEU A 99 6.62 11.90 -3.46
N LEU A 100 6.53 10.56 -3.41
CA LEU A 100 6.22 9.83 -2.18
C LEU A 100 7.34 9.96 -1.15
N TYR A 101 8.58 9.82 -1.59
CA TYR A 101 9.75 9.99 -0.73
C TYR A 101 9.85 11.41 -0.16
N GLY A 102 9.53 12.42 -0.98
CA GLY A 102 9.46 13.82 -0.56
C GLY A 102 8.37 14.06 0.49
N SER A 103 7.21 13.43 0.35
CA SER A 103 6.14 13.48 1.36
C SER A 103 6.60 12.92 2.71
N LEU A 104 7.28 11.78 2.72
CA LEU A 104 7.84 11.18 3.93
C LEU A 104 8.86 12.11 4.60
N LYS A 105 9.78 12.69 3.84
CA LYS A 105 10.78 13.64 4.35
C LYS A 105 10.14 14.90 4.93
N LYS A 106 9.13 15.46 4.24
CA LYS A 106 8.38 16.64 4.70
C LYS A 106 7.66 16.38 6.03
N ASN A 107 7.16 15.16 6.24
CA ASN A 107 6.49 14.75 7.46
C ASN A 107 7.46 14.18 8.52
N GLU A 108 8.76 14.24 8.27
CA GLU A 108 9.79 13.71 9.16
C GLU A 108 9.56 12.23 9.54
N TYR A 109 8.96 11.47 8.61
CA TYR A 109 8.67 10.06 8.85
C TYR A 109 9.94 9.21 8.71
N PRO A 110 10.20 8.26 9.64
CA PRO A 110 11.41 7.45 9.63
C PRO A 110 11.53 6.59 8.36
N ILE A 111 12.67 6.69 7.69
CA ILE A 111 13.04 5.84 6.56
C ILE A 111 13.90 4.68 7.08
N LYS A 112 13.51 3.44 6.77
CA LYS A 112 14.28 2.24 7.17
C LYS A 112 15.50 2.02 6.28
N PHE A 113 15.32 2.11 4.96
CA PHE A 113 16.39 2.14 3.97
C PHE A 113 16.15 3.28 3.01
N ASP A 114 17.13 4.17 2.89
CA ASP A 114 17.07 5.33 2.02
C ASP A 114 16.93 4.94 0.56
N ILE A 115 16.42 5.88 -0.24
CA ILE A 115 16.19 5.69 -1.65
C ILE A 115 17.48 5.36 -2.37
N GLN A 116 17.44 4.32 -3.18
CA GLN A 116 18.57 3.85 -3.98
C GLN A 116 18.11 3.33 -5.33
N GLU A 117 19.01 3.34 -6.29
CA GLU A 117 18.80 2.78 -7.60
C GLU A 117 19.58 1.47 -7.74
N ASN A 118 18.90 0.41 -8.16
CA ASN A 118 19.47 -0.91 -8.33
C ASN A 118 19.15 -1.47 -9.73
N TRP A 119 20.10 -2.19 -10.29
CA TRP A 119 19.95 -2.88 -11.57
C TRP A 119 20.15 -4.37 -11.36
N TYR A 120 19.11 -5.15 -11.62
CA TYR A 120 19.10 -6.60 -11.42
C TYR A 120 19.13 -7.32 -12.75
N ARG A 121 19.97 -8.36 -12.85
CA ARG A 121 19.99 -9.21 -14.04
C ARG A 121 18.68 -10.02 -14.13
N ALA A 122 18.03 -9.90 -15.30
CA ALA A 122 16.87 -10.69 -15.68
C ALA A 122 17.15 -11.28 -17.06
N GLU A 123 17.54 -12.55 -17.10
CA GLU A 123 17.99 -13.24 -18.31
C GLU A 123 19.16 -12.53 -19.01
N THR A 124 18.91 -11.92 -20.18
CA THR A 124 19.90 -11.23 -21.01
C THR A 124 19.97 -9.73 -20.79
N LYS A 125 19.12 -9.18 -19.91
CA LYS A 125 19.00 -7.74 -19.65
C LYS A 125 19.17 -7.40 -18.19
N LEU A 126 19.45 -6.14 -17.91
CA LEU A 126 19.36 -5.54 -16.60
C LEU A 126 18.03 -4.80 -16.48
N LYS A 127 17.29 -5.03 -15.40
CA LYS A 127 16.09 -4.29 -15.03
C LYS A 127 16.42 -3.32 -13.91
N GLY A 128 16.12 -2.04 -14.14
CA GLY A 128 16.35 -0.97 -13.19
C GLY A 128 15.17 -0.72 -12.29
N GLN A 129 15.47 -0.52 -11.01
CA GLN A 129 14.49 -0.13 -10.00
C GLN A 129 15.06 0.93 -9.09
N LYS A 130 14.24 1.93 -8.78
CA LYS A 130 14.50 2.90 -7.71
C LYS A 130 13.60 2.53 -6.56
N GLU A 131 14.15 2.35 -5.35
CA GLU A 131 13.40 1.82 -4.23
C GLU A 131 13.81 2.44 -2.89
N PHE A 132 12.88 2.46 -1.95
CA PHE A 132 13.12 2.72 -0.53
C PHE A 132 12.20 1.87 0.34
N LEU A 133 12.56 1.71 1.62
CA LEU A 133 11.80 0.90 2.57
C LEU A 133 11.44 1.71 3.80
N ILE A 134 10.21 1.51 4.28
CA ILE A 134 9.71 2.07 5.53
C ILE A 134 8.94 1.00 6.31
N LEU A 135 8.75 1.26 7.60
CA LEU A 135 7.75 0.56 8.41
C LEU A 135 6.51 1.44 8.54
N ASP A 136 5.33 0.86 8.41
CA ASP A 136 4.11 1.56 8.78
C ASP A 136 4.01 1.76 10.31
N PRO A 137 2.99 2.45 10.85
CA PRO A 137 2.88 2.68 12.29
C PRO A 137 2.87 1.42 13.15
N ASP A 138 2.43 0.29 12.62
CA ASP A 138 2.38 -1.01 13.32
C ASP A 138 3.57 -1.93 13.00
N GLY A 139 4.48 -1.48 12.13
CA GLY A 139 5.71 -2.20 11.80
C GLY A 139 5.61 -3.10 10.57
N TYR A 140 4.54 -3.01 9.76
CA TYR A 140 4.50 -3.66 8.47
C TYR A 140 5.56 -3.09 7.54
N LEU A 141 6.36 -3.96 6.91
CA LEU A 141 7.43 -3.55 6.02
C LEU A 141 6.89 -3.24 4.62
N LEU A 142 6.98 -1.97 4.22
CA LEU A 142 6.58 -1.49 2.91
C LEU A 142 7.82 -1.16 2.08
N ARG A 143 7.89 -1.72 0.88
CA ARG A 143 8.94 -1.46 -0.11
C ARG A 143 8.33 -0.80 -1.32
N PHE A 144 8.60 0.50 -1.49
CA PHE A 144 8.14 1.26 -2.65
C PHE A 144 9.16 1.19 -3.77
N VAL A 145 8.67 0.94 -4.97
CA VAL A 145 9.50 0.69 -6.15
C VAL A 145 8.97 1.47 -7.35
N GLN A 146 9.86 2.12 -8.06
CA GLN A 146 9.61 2.66 -9.40
C GLN A 146 10.47 1.92 -10.43
N ASN A 147 9.84 1.41 -11.48
CA ASN A 147 10.57 0.77 -12.57
C ASN A 147 11.27 1.82 -13.43
N LEU A 148 12.57 1.60 -13.70
CA LEU A 148 13.41 2.49 -14.52
C LEU A 148 13.61 1.97 -15.96
N GLY A 149 12.97 0.83 -16.28
CA GLY A 149 13.11 0.19 -17.59
C GLY A 149 14.23 -0.87 -17.63
N GLU A 150 14.69 -1.15 -18.83
CA GLU A 150 15.66 -2.20 -19.10
C GLU A 150 16.86 -1.63 -19.87
N LYS A 151 18.04 -2.22 -19.68
CA LYS A 151 19.24 -1.98 -20.49
C LYS A 151 19.96 -3.30 -20.77
N ASP A 152 20.75 -3.32 -21.84
CA ASP A 152 21.55 -4.50 -22.15
C ASP A 152 22.65 -4.71 -21.09
N VAL A 153 22.99 -5.97 -20.86
CA VAL A 153 24.19 -6.30 -20.08
C VAL A 153 25.39 -5.91 -20.96
N GLU A 154 26.24 -5.00 -20.48
CA GLU A 154 27.47 -4.66 -21.20
C GLU A 154 28.28 -5.93 -21.36
N ALA A 155 28.70 -6.23 -22.61
CA ALA A 155 29.63 -7.31 -22.88
C ALA A 155 31.02 -6.91 -22.34
N ASP A 156 31.56 -7.73 -21.42
CA ASP A 156 32.93 -7.61 -20.93
C ASP A 156 33.97 -7.82 -22.07
#